data_d1bfa30cf93ccdf1f374ebcfcdd8ea34
#
_entry.id   d1bfa30cf93ccdf1f374ebcfcdd8ea34
#
_cell.length_a   1.000
_cell.length_b   1.000
_cell.length_c   1.000
_cell.angle_alpha   90.00
_cell.angle_beta   90.00
_cell.angle_gamma   90.00
#
_symmetry.space_group_name_H-M   'P 1'
#
loop_
_entity.id
_entity.type
_entity.pdbx_description
1 polymer ?
#
loop_
_entity_poly.entity_id
_entity_poly.type
_entity_poly.pdbx_seq_one_letter_code
_entity_poly.pdbx_strand_id
1 'polypeptide(L)'
;MDLFGPVAYISIGGNKYGLVIVDDFSRFTWVFFVHDKSEVKDVLKTFIRRAQNEYDVKIKKIRSDNGSEFKNTQVEEFLDEEGIKHEFSAPYSPQQNGVAERKNRTLIEMARTMLDEYKTSDRFWAEAVNTACHASNCLYLHRLLKKTPMSSSLVTSQTPLTFAFLEANVTC
;
A
#
# COMPACT_ATOMS: atom_id res chain seq x y z
N MET A 1 2.39 5.80 4.43
CA MET A 1 1.65 4.54 4.45
C MET A 1 0.49 4.63 5.41
N ASP A 2 -0.52 3.81 5.22
CA ASP A 2 -1.76 3.85 6.00
C ASP A 2 -2.44 2.47 6.00
N LEU A 3 -3.11 2.11 7.09
CA LEU A 3 -3.82 0.83 7.25
C LEU A 3 -5.31 1.08 7.36
N PHE A 4 -6.11 0.47 6.51
CA PHE A 4 -7.56 0.53 6.61
C PHE A 4 -8.16 -0.80 7.06
N GLY A 5 -9.30 -0.73 7.69
CA GLY A 5 -10.04 -1.86 8.26
C GLY A 5 -10.23 -1.75 9.77
N PRO A 6 -10.81 -2.73 10.44
CA PRO A 6 -11.27 -3.99 9.83
C PRO A 6 -12.44 -3.77 8.88
N VAL A 7 -12.41 -4.45 7.74
CA VAL A 7 -13.53 -4.46 6.79
C VAL A 7 -14.63 -5.39 7.33
N ALA A 8 -15.89 -5.03 7.11
CA ALA A 8 -17.04 -5.76 7.65
C ALA A 8 -17.11 -7.23 7.21
N TYR A 9 -16.63 -7.52 6.01
CA TYR A 9 -16.58 -8.88 5.46
C TYR A 9 -15.15 -9.38 5.38
N ILE A 10 -14.93 -10.61 5.82
CA ILE A 10 -13.65 -11.29 5.61
C ILE A 10 -13.51 -11.60 4.12
N SER A 11 -12.36 -11.24 3.53
CA SER A 11 -12.11 -11.52 2.12
C SER A 11 -12.04 -13.03 1.85
N ILE A 12 -12.08 -13.43 0.58
CA ILE A 12 -11.89 -14.84 0.20
C ILE A 12 -10.54 -15.38 0.68
N GLY A 13 -9.50 -14.55 0.64
CA GLY A 13 -8.18 -14.87 1.19
C GLY A 13 -8.05 -14.79 2.72
N GLY A 14 -9.16 -14.61 3.45
CA GLY A 14 -9.15 -14.57 4.91
C GLY A 14 -8.76 -13.22 5.53
N ASN A 15 -8.53 -12.19 4.73
CA ASN A 15 -8.01 -10.89 5.18
C ASN A 15 -9.12 -9.97 5.72
N LYS A 16 -8.75 -9.08 6.65
CA LYS A 16 -9.61 -8.08 7.26
C LYS A 16 -9.12 -6.65 7.10
N TYR A 17 -7.84 -6.48 6.80
CA TYR A 17 -7.19 -5.17 6.69
C TYR A 17 -6.47 -5.02 5.37
N GLY A 18 -6.25 -3.77 4.94
CA GLY A 18 -5.41 -3.45 3.80
C GLY A 18 -4.38 -2.39 4.15
N LEU A 19 -3.11 -2.70 3.94
CA LEU A 19 -1.98 -1.79 4.08
C LEU A 19 -1.72 -1.12 2.73
N VAL A 20 -1.79 0.21 2.69
CA VAL A 20 -1.49 1.01 1.51
C VAL A 20 -0.18 1.76 1.71
N ILE A 21 0.73 1.56 0.77
CA ILE A 21 2.01 2.25 0.71
C ILE A 21 2.03 3.09 -0.57
N VAL A 22 2.37 4.36 -0.46
CA VAL A 22 2.41 5.30 -1.58
C VAL A 22 3.79 5.91 -1.66
N ASP A 23 4.41 5.87 -2.82
CA ASP A 23 5.62 6.63 -3.09
C ASP A 23 5.29 8.11 -3.27
N ASP A 24 5.96 8.96 -2.50
CA ASP A 24 5.66 10.41 -2.49
C ASP A 24 6.00 11.09 -3.81
N PHE A 25 6.97 10.58 -4.55
CA PHE A 25 7.40 11.18 -5.81
C PHE A 25 6.50 10.77 -6.98
N SER A 26 6.42 9.47 -7.27
CA SER A 26 5.67 8.95 -8.42
C SER A 26 4.16 8.82 -8.16
N ARG A 27 3.76 8.78 -6.88
CA ARG A 27 2.42 8.38 -6.42
C ARG A 27 2.08 6.92 -6.73
N PHE A 28 3.08 6.12 -7.11
CA PHE A 28 2.88 4.69 -7.26
C PHE A 28 2.42 4.10 -5.94
N THR A 29 1.46 3.20 -6.00
CA THR A 29 0.78 2.68 -4.83
C THR A 29 0.87 1.16 -4.80
N TRP A 30 1.21 0.62 -3.66
CA TRP A 30 1.15 -0.82 -3.35
C TRP A 30 0.08 -1.05 -2.31
N VAL A 31 -0.61 -2.18 -2.43
CA VAL A 31 -1.61 -2.62 -1.47
C VAL A 31 -1.28 -4.04 -1.04
N PHE A 32 -1.34 -4.29 0.26
CA PHE A 32 -1.15 -5.60 0.86
C PHE A 32 -2.35 -5.90 1.76
N PHE A 33 -2.78 -7.15 1.77
CA PHE A 33 -3.91 -7.57 2.59
C PHE A 33 -3.42 -8.48 3.71
N VAL A 34 -3.93 -8.25 4.92
CA VAL A 34 -3.54 -8.98 6.12
C VAL A 34 -4.78 -9.38 6.93
N HIS A 35 -4.68 -10.51 7.61
CA HIS A 35 -5.73 -10.98 8.50
C HIS A 35 -5.72 -10.21 9.83
N ASP A 36 -4.55 -9.95 10.37
CA ASP A 36 -4.34 -9.26 11.64
C ASP A 36 -3.34 -8.11 11.51
N LYS A 37 -3.51 -7.08 12.36
CA LYS A 37 -2.60 -5.93 12.39
C LYS A 37 -1.16 -6.29 12.74
N SER A 38 -0.95 -7.37 13.48
CA SER A 38 0.39 -7.85 13.85
C SER A 38 1.23 -8.31 12.66
N GLU A 39 0.59 -8.69 11.54
CA GLU A 39 1.27 -9.12 10.33
C GLU A 39 1.89 -7.94 9.55
N VAL A 40 1.42 -6.72 9.80
CA VAL A 40 1.88 -5.50 9.10
C VAL A 40 3.39 -5.34 9.15
N LYS A 41 4.02 -5.67 10.29
CA LYS A 41 5.47 -5.61 10.46
C LYS A 41 6.24 -6.50 9.48
N ASP A 42 5.76 -7.73 9.27
CA ASP A 42 6.45 -8.71 8.43
C ASP A 42 6.24 -8.37 6.94
N VAL A 43 5.05 -7.92 6.59
CA VAL A 43 4.75 -7.39 5.25
C VAL A 43 5.62 -6.17 4.95
N LEU A 44 5.75 -5.23 5.90
CA LEU A 44 6.56 -4.03 5.73
C LEU A 44 8.05 -4.36 5.56
N LYS A 45 8.60 -5.26 6.39
CA LYS A 45 9.98 -5.74 6.28
C LYS A 45 10.26 -6.37 4.91
N THR A 46 9.36 -7.25 4.48
CA THR A 46 9.48 -7.93 3.18
C THR A 46 9.39 -6.93 2.03
N PHE A 47 8.44 -5.99 2.10
CA PHE A 47 8.28 -4.94 1.08
C PHE A 47 9.56 -4.08 0.96
N ILE A 48 10.08 -3.57 2.08
CA ILE A 48 11.25 -2.69 2.09
C ILE A 48 12.45 -3.40 1.44
N ARG A 49 12.76 -4.62 1.87
CA ARG A 49 13.89 -5.38 1.33
C ARG A 49 13.74 -5.66 -0.16
N ARG A 50 12.54 -6.06 -0.60
CA ARG A 50 12.27 -6.28 -2.03
C ARG A 50 12.37 -5.00 -2.84
N ALA A 51 11.76 -3.92 -2.38
CA ALA A 51 11.80 -2.64 -3.08
C ALA A 51 13.24 -2.11 -3.21
N GLN A 52 14.04 -2.19 -2.16
CA GLN A 52 15.44 -1.78 -2.21
C GLN A 52 16.26 -2.63 -3.19
N ASN A 53 16.05 -3.95 -3.19
CA ASN A 53 16.77 -4.86 -4.08
C ASN A 53 16.34 -4.72 -5.55
N GLU A 54 15.05 -4.55 -5.81
CA GLU A 54 14.52 -4.51 -7.17
C GLU A 54 14.85 -3.20 -7.89
N TYR A 55 14.79 -2.09 -7.18
CA TYR A 55 15.06 -0.77 -7.77
C TYR A 55 16.50 -0.30 -7.59
N ASP A 56 17.35 -1.06 -6.90
CA ASP A 56 18.73 -0.67 -6.53
C ASP A 56 18.78 0.72 -5.88
N VAL A 57 17.81 0.98 -5.00
CA VAL A 57 17.67 2.26 -4.30
C VAL A 57 17.52 2.03 -2.80
N LYS A 58 18.00 2.98 -2.00
CA LYS A 58 17.76 2.97 -0.55
C LYS A 58 16.55 3.82 -0.22
N ILE A 59 15.61 3.23 0.51
CA ILE A 59 14.51 3.97 1.14
C ILE A 59 15.11 4.80 2.27
N LYS A 60 14.96 6.12 2.20
CA LYS A 60 15.53 7.04 3.20
C LYS A 60 14.56 7.34 4.34
N LYS A 61 13.28 7.30 4.05
CA LYS A 61 12.24 7.78 4.97
C LYS A 61 10.91 7.08 4.72
N ILE A 62 10.23 6.75 5.80
CA ILE A 62 8.85 6.25 5.78
C ILE A 62 8.00 7.16 6.66
N ARG A 63 6.77 7.42 6.23
CA ARG A 63 5.78 8.17 7.00
C ARG A 63 4.53 7.33 7.23
N SER A 64 4.05 7.31 8.48
CA SER A 64 2.80 6.67 8.88
C SER A 64 2.02 7.55 9.86
N ASP A 65 0.83 7.12 10.22
CA ASP A 65 0.16 7.62 11.42
C ASP A 65 0.78 7.03 12.69
N ASN A 66 0.21 7.39 13.85
CA ASN A 66 0.64 6.88 15.16
C ASN A 66 -0.03 5.55 15.55
N GLY A 67 -0.52 4.78 14.59
CA GLY A 67 -1.14 3.48 14.84
C GLY A 67 -0.16 2.51 15.54
N SER A 68 -0.68 1.69 16.44
CA SER A 68 0.11 0.70 17.19
C SER A 68 0.75 -0.35 16.28
N GLU A 69 0.21 -0.56 15.09
CA GLU A 69 0.75 -1.41 14.03
C GLU A 69 2.08 -0.91 13.48
N PHE A 70 2.29 0.42 13.48
CA PHE A 70 3.51 1.07 13.00
C PHE A 70 4.41 1.50 14.15
N LYS A 71 3.82 1.92 15.26
CA LYS A 71 4.55 2.38 16.46
C LYS A 71 4.79 1.21 17.40
N ASN A 72 5.70 0.31 17.01
CA ASN A 72 6.13 -0.80 17.86
C ASN A 72 7.64 -1.01 17.73
N THR A 73 8.25 -1.51 18.79
CA THR A 73 9.70 -1.70 18.93
C THR A 73 10.28 -2.52 17.75
N GLN A 74 9.61 -3.55 17.30
CA GLN A 74 10.10 -4.44 16.24
C GLN A 74 10.16 -3.77 14.86
N VAL A 75 9.25 -2.82 14.58
CA VAL A 75 9.29 -2.01 13.37
C VAL A 75 10.37 -0.95 13.47
N GLU A 76 10.48 -0.28 14.62
CA GLU A 76 11.48 0.75 14.84
C GLU A 76 12.90 0.19 14.78
N GLU A 77 13.19 -0.91 15.47
CA GLU A 77 14.47 -1.62 15.41
C GLU A 77 14.86 -1.99 13.98
N PHE A 78 13.92 -2.57 13.23
CA PHE A 78 14.17 -2.93 11.83
C PHE A 78 14.47 -1.71 10.95
N LEU A 79 13.73 -0.61 11.12
CA LEU A 79 13.95 0.60 10.34
C LEU A 79 15.29 1.26 10.69
N ASP A 80 15.70 1.22 11.94
CA ASP A 80 17.00 1.70 12.39
C ASP A 80 18.13 0.84 11.82
N GLU A 81 18.00 -0.49 11.81
CA GLU A 81 18.95 -1.42 11.18
C GLU A 81 19.14 -1.13 9.68
N GLU A 82 18.05 -0.85 8.97
CA GLU A 82 18.08 -0.50 7.53
C GLU A 82 18.49 0.98 7.28
N GLY A 83 18.66 1.78 8.33
CA GLY A 83 18.99 3.20 8.24
C GLY A 83 17.84 4.06 7.68
N ILE A 84 16.60 3.66 7.92
CA ILE A 84 15.38 4.30 7.41
C ILE A 84 14.77 5.17 8.50
N LYS A 85 14.64 6.47 8.24
CA LYS A 85 13.98 7.38 9.17
C LYS A 85 12.47 7.15 9.19
N HIS A 86 11.90 6.86 10.36
CA HIS A 86 10.45 6.81 10.55
C HIS A 86 9.94 8.19 11.00
N GLU A 87 8.98 8.73 10.27
CA GLU A 87 8.27 9.97 10.62
C GLU A 87 6.81 9.65 10.91
N PHE A 88 6.37 9.95 12.12
CA PHE A 88 4.97 9.88 12.49
C PHE A 88 4.26 11.20 12.16
N SER A 89 3.03 11.14 11.66
CA SER A 89 2.19 12.33 11.53
C SER A 89 1.91 12.90 12.91
N ALA A 90 2.03 14.23 13.06
CA ALA A 90 1.72 14.86 14.33
C ALA A 90 0.24 14.66 14.70
N PRO A 91 -0.07 14.43 15.98
CA PRO A 91 -1.44 14.38 16.47
C PRO A 91 -2.17 15.66 16.01
N TYR A 92 -3.39 15.52 15.53
CA TYR A 92 -4.23 16.63 15.01
C TYR A 92 -3.70 17.34 13.76
N SER A 93 -2.75 16.77 13.02
CA SER A 93 -2.29 17.29 11.73
C SER A 93 -2.61 16.31 10.59
N PRO A 94 -3.90 16.18 10.15
CA PRO A 94 -4.31 15.24 9.10
C PRO A 94 -3.57 15.47 7.77
N GLN A 95 -3.02 16.67 7.59
CA GLN A 95 -2.33 17.06 6.36
C GLN A 95 -1.04 16.28 6.11
N GLN A 96 -0.40 15.75 7.15
CA GLN A 96 0.90 15.07 7.04
C GLN A 96 0.81 13.64 6.52
N ASN A 97 -0.29 12.91 6.80
CA ASN A 97 -0.58 11.58 6.22
C ASN A 97 -1.64 11.61 5.11
N GLY A 98 -2.12 12.81 4.76
CA GLY A 98 -3.25 13.01 3.86
C GLY A 98 -3.07 12.45 2.43
N VAL A 99 -1.86 12.07 2.02
CA VAL A 99 -1.63 11.41 0.72
C VAL A 99 -2.12 9.96 0.79
N ALA A 100 -1.67 9.20 1.80
CA ALA A 100 -2.05 7.81 1.97
C ALA A 100 -3.54 7.67 2.33
N GLU A 101 -4.05 8.51 3.24
CA GLU A 101 -5.48 8.53 3.61
C GLU A 101 -6.41 8.81 2.41
N ARG A 102 -6.09 9.83 1.60
CA ARG A 102 -6.86 10.13 0.38
C ARG A 102 -6.79 8.98 -0.62
N LYS A 103 -5.62 8.36 -0.75
CA LYS A 103 -5.46 7.20 -1.64
C LYS A 103 -6.30 6.03 -1.15
N ASN A 104 -6.28 5.72 0.14
CA ASN A 104 -7.15 4.71 0.75
C ASN A 104 -8.62 4.96 0.43
N ARG A 105 -9.10 6.18 0.67
CA ARG A 105 -10.50 6.54 0.36
C ARG A 105 -10.82 6.30 -1.10
N THR A 106 -9.98 6.77 -2.02
CA THR A 106 -10.19 6.59 -3.45
C THR A 106 -10.23 5.12 -3.85
N LEU A 107 -9.30 4.29 -3.34
CA LEU A 107 -9.27 2.86 -3.66
C LEU A 107 -10.51 2.13 -3.14
N ILE A 108 -10.95 2.45 -1.92
CA ILE A 108 -12.15 1.86 -1.32
C ILE A 108 -13.41 2.28 -2.10
N GLU A 109 -13.52 3.55 -2.50
CA GLU A 109 -14.65 4.04 -3.30
C GLU A 109 -14.70 3.36 -4.68
N MET A 110 -13.56 3.24 -5.37
CA MET A 110 -13.46 2.52 -6.64
C MET A 110 -13.83 1.04 -6.50
N ALA A 111 -13.32 0.37 -5.47
CA ALA A 111 -13.64 -1.03 -5.21
C ALA A 111 -15.13 -1.25 -4.95
N ARG A 112 -15.76 -0.39 -4.14
CA ARG A 112 -17.22 -0.45 -3.89
C ARG A 112 -18.01 -0.27 -5.18
N THR A 113 -17.64 0.71 -6.01
CA THR A 113 -18.30 0.93 -7.30
C THR A 113 -18.20 -0.31 -8.20
N MET A 114 -17.02 -0.95 -8.26
CA MET A 114 -16.84 -2.18 -9.04
C MET A 114 -17.72 -3.32 -8.50
N LEU A 115 -17.74 -3.54 -7.20
CA LEU A 115 -18.56 -4.61 -6.60
C LEU A 115 -20.05 -4.38 -6.84
N ASP A 116 -20.52 -3.15 -6.69
CA ASP A 116 -21.92 -2.78 -6.90
C ASP A 116 -22.33 -2.89 -8.36
N GLU A 117 -21.51 -2.45 -9.30
CA GLU A 117 -21.79 -2.48 -10.73
C GLU A 117 -21.92 -3.91 -11.24
N TYR A 118 -21.02 -4.79 -10.83
CA TYR A 118 -21.02 -6.19 -11.26
C TYR A 118 -21.81 -7.13 -10.33
N LYS A 119 -22.53 -6.58 -9.34
CA LYS A 119 -23.30 -7.35 -8.33
C LYS A 119 -22.49 -8.49 -7.69
N THR A 120 -21.21 -8.22 -7.48
CA THR A 120 -20.26 -9.17 -6.92
C THR A 120 -20.34 -9.14 -5.38
N SER A 121 -20.15 -10.31 -4.76
CA SER A 121 -20.16 -10.40 -3.29
C SER A 121 -19.09 -9.53 -2.64
N ASP A 122 -19.43 -8.87 -1.52
CA ASP A 122 -18.51 -8.04 -0.74
C ASP A 122 -17.25 -8.78 -0.26
N ARG A 123 -17.26 -10.12 -0.24
CA ARG A 123 -16.07 -10.91 0.08
C ARG A 123 -14.93 -10.78 -0.92
N PHE A 124 -15.20 -10.25 -2.11
CA PHE A 124 -14.18 -9.91 -3.12
C PHE A 124 -13.60 -8.51 -2.96
N TRP A 125 -13.81 -7.87 -1.80
CA TRP A 125 -13.32 -6.51 -1.58
C TRP A 125 -11.79 -6.36 -1.79
N ALA A 126 -11.00 -7.37 -1.37
CA ALA A 126 -9.55 -7.32 -1.50
C ALA A 126 -9.12 -7.33 -2.98
N GLU A 127 -9.72 -8.19 -3.79
CA GLU A 127 -9.50 -8.28 -5.23
C GLU A 127 -9.94 -6.99 -5.94
N ALA A 128 -11.09 -6.44 -5.54
CA ALA A 128 -11.58 -5.17 -6.08
C ALA A 128 -10.64 -3.99 -5.74
N VAL A 129 -10.14 -3.92 -4.50
CA VAL A 129 -9.15 -2.90 -4.09
C VAL A 129 -7.84 -3.08 -4.84
N ASN A 130 -7.37 -4.30 -5.04
CA ASN A 130 -6.16 -4.58 -5.82
C ASN A 130 -6.32 -4.14 -7.29
N THR A 131 -7.47 -4.44 -7.90
CA THR A 131 -7.82 -3.99 -9.26
C THR A 131 -7.89 -2.47 -9.35
N ALA A 132 -8.51 -1.81 -8.37
CA ALA A 132 -8.57 -0.36 -8.27
C ALA A 132 -7.17 0.27 -8.14
N CYS A 133 -6.29 -0.36 -7.35
CA CYS A 133 -4.91 0.08 -7.19
C CYS A 133 -4.13 -0.02 -8.51
N HIS A 134 -4.23 -1.15 -9.20
CA HIS A 134 -3.60 -1.35 -10.50
C HIS A 134 -4.11 -0.33 -11.54
N ALA A 135 -5.42 -0.18 -11.67
CA ALA A 135 -6.03 0.80 -12.57
C ALA A 135 -5.57 2.23 -12.24
N SER A 136 -5.52 2.57 -10.96
CA SER A 136 -5.02 3.87 -10.49
C SER A 136 -3.56 4.11 -10.90
N ASN A 137 -2.69 3.13 -10.75
CA ASN A 137 -1.28 3.24 -11.15
C ASN A 137 -1.09 3.39 -12.67
N CYS A 138 -1.96 2.76 -13.47
CA CYS A 138 -1.87 2.77 -14.93
C CYS A 138 -2.51 4.01 -15.56
N LEU A 139 -3.63 4.49 -15.02
CA LEU A 139 -4.51 5.43 -15.71
C LEU A 139 -4.42 6.87 -15.19
N TYR A 140 -4.18 7.07 -13.90
CA TYR A 140 -4.16 8.42 -13.34
C TYR A 140 -2.85 9.14 -13.67
N LEU A 141 -2.96 10.32 -14.30
CA LEU A 141 -1.82 11.18 -14.57
C LEU A 141 -1.43 11.96 -13.31
N HIS A 142 -0.17 11.87 -12.94
CA HIS A 142 0.38 12.74 -11.89
C HIS A 142 0.36 14.21 -12.35
N ARG A 143 -0.26 15.08 -11.56
CA ARG A 143 -0.54 16.47 -11.94
C ARG A 143 0.70 17.25 -12.37
N LEU A 144 1.83 17.06 -11.68
CA LEU A 144 3.08 17.77 -11.95
C LEU A 144 3.92 17.06 -13.00
N LEU A 145 4.04 15.74 -12.92
CA LEU A 145 4.89 14.95 -13.80
C LEU A 145 4.25 14.71 -15.17
N LYS A 146 2.92 14.89 -15.30
CA LYS A 146 2.12 14.56 -16.50
C LYS A 146 2.41 13.14 -17.04
N LYS A 147 2.75 12.23 -16.13
CA LYS A 147 3.00 10.80 -16.35
C LYS A 147 2.14 9.98 -15.41
N THR A 148 1.87 8.75 -15.77
CA THR A 148 1.21 7.83 -14.83
C THR A 148 2.18 7.42 -13.72
N PRO A 149 1.70 7.04 -12.52
CA PRO A 149 2.56 6.50 -11.48
C PRO A 149 3.42 5.35 -11.98
N MET A 150 2.84 4.43 -12.74
CA MET A 150 3.55 3.32 -13.35
C MET A 150 4.69 3.79 -14.28
N SER A 151 4.45 4.74 -15.18
CA SER A 151 5.50 5.24 -16.08
C SER A 151 6.56 6.08 -15.36
N SER A 152 6.24 6.64 -14.20
CA SER A 152 7.18 7.42 -13.37
C SER A 152 8.03 6.52 -12.50
N SER A 153 7.51 5.40 -12.04
CA SER A 153 8.21 4.37 -11.28
C SER A 153 9.18 3.56 -12.15
N LEU A 154 8.81 3.34 -13.42
CA LEU A 154 9.57 2.53 -14.39
C LEU A 154 10.80 3.22 -14.99
N VAL A 155 11.12 4.45 -14.58
CA VAL A 155 12.34 5.12 -15.07
C VAL A 155 13.62 4.40 -14.64
N THR A 156 13.53 3.42 -13.74
CA THR A 156 14.72 2.71 -13.24
C THR A 156 14.72 1.19 -13.41
N SER A 157 13.62 0.50 -13.76
CA SER A 157 13.67 -0.94 -14.07
C SER A 157 12.40 -1.49 -14.73
N GLN A 158 12.56 -2.56 -15.48
CA GLN A 158 11.59 -3.05 -16.49
C GLN A 158 10.47 -3.97 -15.97
N THR A 159 10.22 -4.10 -14.66
CA THR A 159 9.14 -4.98 -14.16
C THR A 159 8.37 -4.33 -13.00
N PRO A 160 7.04 -4.18 -13.11
CA PRO A 160 6.24 -3.69 -11.99
C PRO A 160 6.18 -4.73 -10.88
N LEU A 161 6.51 -4.34 -9.65
CA LEU A 161 6.33 -5.13 -8.41
C LEU A 161 4.92 -5.74 -8.26
N THR A 162 3.92 -5.16 -8.92
CA THR A 162 2.53 -5.59 -8.86
C THR A 162 2.30 -7.02 -9.37
N PHE A 163 3.07 -7.47 -10.36
CA PHE A 163 2.90 -8.83 -10.92
C PHE A 163 3.54 -9.92 -10.06
N ALA A 164 4.66 -9.64 -9.43
CA ALA A 164 5.36 -10.63 -8.59
C ALA A 164 4.63 -10.93 -7.25
N PHE A 165 3.81 -9.98 -6.75
CA PHE A 165 3.01 -10.19 -5.54
C PHE A 165 1.70 -10.94 -5.78
N LEU A 166 1.14 -10.91 -6.99
CA LEU A 166 -0.04 -11.72 -7.33
C LEU A 166 0.27 -13.22 -7.38
N GLU A 167 1.48 -13.61 -7.77
CA GLU A 167 1.88 -15.03 -7.81
C GLU A 167 2.18 -15.61 -6.42
N ALA A 168 2.59 -14.79 -5.44
CA ALA A 168 2.92 -15.28 -4.10
C ALA A 168 1.71 -15.54 -3.19
N ASN A 169 0.54 -14.98 -3.50
CA ASN A 169 -0.69 -15.13 -2.71
C ASN A 169 -1.76 -15.99 -3.38
N VAL A 170 -1.45 -16.65 -4.49
CA VAL A 170 -2.34 -17.61 -5.19
C VAL A 170 -1.80 -19.04 -5.10
N THR A 171 -1.23 -19.41 -3.99
CA THR A 171 -1.00 -20.82 -3.69
C THR A 171 -1.95 -21.23 -2.58
N CYS A 172 -3.05 -21.87 -3.01
CA CYS A 172 -4.01 -22.76 -2.33
C CYS A 172 -4.25 -22.57 -0.83
#